data_f68434023904bc74a9aaca34efdb8b46
#
_entry.id   f68434023904bc74a9aaca34efdb8b46
#
_cell.length_a   1.000
_cell.length_b   1.000
_cell.length_c   1.000
_cell.angle_alpha   90.00
_cell.angle_beta   90.00
_cell.angle_gamma   90.00
#
_symmetry.space_group_name_H-M   'P 1'
#
loop_
_entity.id
_entity.type
_entity.pdbx_description
1 polymer ?
#
loop_
_entity_poly.entity_id
_entity_poly.type
_entity_poly.pdbx_seq_one_letter_code
_entity_poly.pdbx_strand_id
1 'polypeptide(L)'
;MTKLESLKKSEHFKMVLKHRVANNDCFTIYRTKNFIKKTKENKKLYVSFVMRKKIGNAVKRNRIKRKLRSIVQKLLEINSLINLNYVYVIFGKEKVYKEYHNSLFEKMKKSFKRIDGAKL
;
A
#
# COMPACT_ATOMS: atom_id res chain seq x y z
N MET A 1 -15.70 6.53 7.81
CA MET A 1 -14.82 6.45 6.65
C MET A 1 -13.39 6.19 7.09
N THR A 2 -12.76 5.18 6.53
CA THR A 2 -11.39 4.83 6.89
C THR A 2 -10.40 5.78 6.21
N LYS A 3 -9.51 6.36 6.99
CA LYS A 3 -8.50 7.28 6.47
C LYS A 3 -7.16 6.57 6.29
N LEU A 4 -6.40 7.02 5.29
CA LEU A 4 -5.02 6.56 5.09
C LEU A 4 -4.08 7.43 5.92
N GLU A 5 -3.15 6.78 6.58
CA GLU A 5 -2.14 7.44 7.39
C GLU A 5 -0.76 6.88 7.06
N SER A 6 0.23 7.73 6.88
CA SER A 6 1.60 7.30 6.58
C SER A 6 2.38 7.01 7.85
N LEU A 7 3.30 6.05 7.74
CA LEU A 7 4.27 5.82 8.81
C LEU A 7 5.26 6.98 8.85
N LYS A 8 5.59 7.44 10.05
CA LYS A 8 6.48 8.60 10.23
C LYS A 8 7.86 8.24 10.77
N LYS A 9 7.97 7.11 11.47
CA LYS A 9 9.24 6.71 12.08
C LYS A 9 9.98 5.70 11.23
N SER A 10 11.29 5.88 11.05
CA SER A 10 12.12 4.96 10.27
C SER A 10 12.14 3.56 10.87
N GLU A 11 12.02 3.43 12.18
CA GLU A 11 11.94 2.14 12.86
C GLU A 11 10.73 1.34 12.41
N HIS A 12 9.59 2.03 12.21
CA HIS A 12 8.36 1.39 11.76
C HIS A 12 8.52 0.85 10.34
N PHE A 13 9.16 1.60 9.46
CA PHE A 13 9.47 1.12 8.11
C PHE A 13 10.31 -0.14 8.14
N LYS A 14 11.36 -0.16 8.95
CA LYS A 14 12.25 -1.31 9.05
C LYS A 14 11.52 -2.57 9.50
N MET A 15 10.57 -2.42 10.42
CA MET A 15 9.77 -3.55 10.90
C MET A 15 8.90 -4.13 9.78
N VAL A 16 8.25 -3.28 9.02
CA VAL A 16 7.35 -3.70 7.95
C VAL A 16 8.12 -4.33 6.79
N LEU A 17 9.28 -3.78 6.45
CA LEU A 17 10.09 -4.24 5.31
C LEU A 17 10.67 -5.64 5.48
N LYS A 18 10.56 -6.23 6.65
CA LYS A 18 10.99 -7.61 6.87
C LYS A 18 10.01 -8.64 6.29
N HIS A 19 8.80 -8.23 5.96
CA HIS A 19 7.73 -9.14 5.55
C HIS A 19 7.13 -8.75 4.21
N ARG A 20 7.77 -9.19 3.13
CA ARG A 20 7.23 -8.99 1.79
C ARG A 20 6.10 -10.01 1.56
N VAL A 21 4.94 -9.54 1.13
CA VAL A 21 3.77 -10.40 0.92
C VAL A 21 3.27 -10.43 -0.52
N ALA A 22 3.67 -9.47 -1.34
CA ALA A 22 3.30 -9.46 -2.76
C ALA A 22 4.35 -8.71 -3.57
N ASN A 23 4.53 -9.14 -4.81
CA ASN A 23 5.46 -8.48 -5.73
C ASN A 23 5.01 -8.73 -7.16
N ASN A 24 4.96 -7.68 -7.96
CA ASN A 24 4.68 -7.78 -9.39
C ASN A 24 5.45 -6.70 -10.14
N ASP A 25 5.14 -6.51 -11.43
CA ASP A 25 5.85 -5.55 -12.27
C ASP A 25 5.56 -4.08 -11.95
N CYS A 26 4.52 -3.80 -11.16
CA CYS A 26 4.12 -2.44 -10.82
C CYS A 26 4.45 -2.04 -9.38
N PHE A 27 4.40 -2.98 -8.45
CA PHE A 27 4.63 -2.64 -7.04
C PHE A 27 5.02 -3.86 -6.22
N THR A 28 5.55 -3.58 -5.02
CA THR A 28 5.84 -4.59 -4.02
C THR A 28 5.13 -4.21 -2.74
N ILE A 29 4.44 -5.15 -2.11
CA ILE A 29 3.71 -4.91 -0.86
C ILE A 29 4.39 -5.62 0.29
N TYR A 30 4.61 -4.87 1.36
CA TYR A 30 5.11 -5.38 2.64
C TYR A 30 4.05 -5.13 3.70
N ARG A 31 3.89 -6.04 4.65
CA ARG A 31 2.98 -5.81 5.77
C ARG A 31 3.46 -6.52 7.03
N THR A 32 3.07 -5.96 8.17
CA THR A 32 3.26 -6.59 9.47
C THR A 32 2.04 -6.27 10.34
N LYS A 33 1.83 -7.02 11.41
CA LYS A 33 0.73 -6.73 12.32
C LYS A 33 0.85 -5.31 12.85
N ASN A 34 -0.31 -4.65 12.99
CA ASN A 34 -0.33 -3.28 13.47
C ASN A 34 0.19 -3.18 14.89
N PHE A 35 1.32 -2.52 15.05
CA PHE A 35 1.97 -2.26 16.33
C PHE A 35 1.71 -0.85 16.83
N ILE A 36 0.95 -0.06 16.09
CA ILE A 36 0.64 1.32 16.43
C ILE A 36 -0.62 1.34 17.27
N LYS A 37 -0.59 2.02 18.42
CA LYS A 37 -1.76 2.13 19.28
C LYS A 37 -2.88 2.85 18.56
N LYS A 38 -4.06 2.22 18.52
CA LYS A 38 -5.25 2.81 17.92
C LYS A 38 -6.13 3.38 19.00
N THR A 39 -6.64 4.58 18.78
CA THR A 39 -7.75 5.07 19.55
C THR A 39 -9.01 4.41 18.98
N LYS A 40 -9.93 4.01 19.84
CA LYS A 40 -11.15 3.27 19.44
C LYS A 40 -12.03 4.02 18.44
N GLU A 41 -11.86 5.33 18.35
CA GLU A 41 -12.76 6.19 17.57
C GLU A 41 -12.31 6.42 16.12
N ASN A 42 -11.04 6.18 15.80
CA ASN A 42 -10.51 6.47 14.46
C ASN A 42 -10.03 5.22 13.76
N LYS A 43 -10.81 4.81 12.78
CA LYS A 43 -10.36 3.74 11.89
C LYS A 43 -9.36 4.33 10.90
N LYS A 44 -8.13 3.86 10.97
CA LYS A 44 -7.06 4.29 10.07
C LYS A 44 -6.37 3.07 9.48
N LEU A 45 -6.04 3.18 8.21
CA LEU A 45 -5.13 2.23 7.58
C LEU A 45 -3.76 2.88 7.49
N TYR A 46 -2.78 2.27 8.13
CA TYR A 46 -1.40 2.74 8.02
C TYR A 46 -0.78 2.15 6.78
N VAL A 47 -0.55 2.98 5.79
CA VAL A 47 0.09 2.58 4.54
C VAL A 47 1.01 3.71 4.07
N SER A 48 2.24 3.36 3.72
CA SER A 48 3.18 4.31 3.15
C SER A 48 3.53 3.89 1.74
N PHE A 49 3.61 4.88 0.85
CA PHE A 49 3.96 4.67 -0.55
C PHE A 49 5.37 5.18 -0.76
N VAL A 50 6.27 4.30 -1.18
CA VAL A 50 7.68 4.62 -1.36
C VAL A 50 8.07 4.42 -2.82
N MET A 51 8.79 5.39 -3.38
CA MET A 51 9.35 5.31 -4.72
C MET A 51 10.84 5.61 -4.63
N ARG A 52 11.66 4.77 -5.27
CA ARG A 52 13.11 4.98 -5.27
C ARG A 52 13.47 6.19 -6.13
N LYS A 53 14.49 6.93 -5.70
CA LYS A 53 14.92 8.13 -6.42
C LYS A 53 15.31 7.88 -7.87
N LYS A 54 15.83 6.70 -8.19
CA LYS A 54 16.21 6.33 -9.56
C LYS A 54 15.05 6.28 -10.54
N ILE A 55 13.82 6.22 -10.06
CA ILE A 55 12.64 6.21 -10.93
C ILE A 55 12.49 7.52 -11.69
N GLY A 56 12.89 8.64 -11.09
CA GLY A 56 12.78 9.93 -11.73
C GLY A 56 12.71 11.06 -10.72
N ASN A 57 12.33 12.25 -11.21
CA ASN A 57 12.23 13.43 -10.36
C ASN A 57 11.01 13.37 -9.44
N ALA A 58 10.88 14.39 -8.57
CA ALA A 58 9.81 14.44 -7.59
C ALA A 58 8.42 14.47 -8.22
N VAL A 59 8.28 15.14 -9.37
CA VAL A 59 6.99 15.23 -10.07
C VAL A 59 6.52 13.84 -10.50
N LYS A 60 7.42 13.07 -11.12
CA LYS A 60 7.12 11.71 -11.57
C LYS A 60 6.79 10.80 -10.39
N ARG A 61 7.60 10.86 -9.32
CA ARG A 61 7.38 10.03 -8.14
C ARG A 61 6.05 10.38 -7.46
N ASN A 62 5.70 11.64 -7.38
CA ASN A 62 4.43 12.07 -6.80
C ASN A 62 3.24 11.56 -7.61
N ARG A 63 3.35 11.54 -8.93
CA ARG A 63 2.29 11.02 -9.79
C ARG A 63 2.06 9.53 -9.55
N ILE A 64 3.13 8.77 -9.42
CA ILE A 64 3.05 7.34 -9.09
C ILE A 64 2.37 7.16 -7.73
N LYS A 65 2.79 7.93 -6.74
CA LYS A 65 2.23 7.88 -5.39
C LYS A 65 0.73 8.16 -5.40
N ARG A 66 0.30 9.18 -6.13
CA ARG A 66 -1.12 9.53 -6.23
C ARG A 66 -1.94 8.42 -6.85
N LYS A 67 -1.43 7.78 -7.90
CA LYS A 67 -2.12 6.65 -8.54
C LYS A 67 -2.32 5.50 -7.56
N LEU A 68 -1.26 5.11 -6.87
CA LEU A 68 -1.31 4.00 -5.92
C LEU A 68 -2.24 4.34 -4.75
N ARG A 69 -2.14 5.55 -4.22
CA ARG A 69 -2.99 5.98 -3.12
C ARG A 69 -4.48 5.98 -3.50
N SER A 70 -4.80 6.48 -4.68
CA SER A 70 -6.17 6.49 -5.19
C SER A 70 -6.75 5.07 -5.27
N ILE A 71 -5.96 4.14 -5.75
CA ILE A 71 -6.38 2.74 -5.90
C ILE A 71 -6.60 2.08 -4.55
N VAL A 72 -5.69 2.29 -3.61
CA VAL A 72 -5.83 1.74 -2.25
C VAL A 72 -7.07 2.32 -1.58
N GLN A 73 -7.31 3.62 -1.75
CA GLN A 73 -8.49 4.27 -1.19
C GLN A 73 -9.78 3.65 -1.72
N LYS A 74 -9.84 3.38 -3.02
CA LYS A 74 -11.01 2.71 -3.62
C LYS A 74 -11.20 1.30 -3.09
N LEU A 75 -10.12 0.56 -2.93
CA LEU A 75 -10.20 -0.81 -2.40
C LEU A 75 -10.69 -0.84 -0.96
N LEU A 76 -10.35 0.17 -0.17
CA LEU A 76 -10.85 0.29 1.20
C LEU A 76 -12.36 0.43 1.25
N GLU A 77 -12.94 1.04 0.22
CA GLU A 77 -14.38 1.25 0.15
C GLU A 77 -15.12 0.01 -0.32
N ILE A 78 -14.41 -0.99 -0.86
CA ILE A 78 -15.00 -2.21 -1.40
C ILE A 78 -14.82 -3.37 -0.42
N ASN A 79 -15.89 -3.77 0.24
CA ASN A 79 -16.00 -5.01 1.02
C ASN A 79 -14.79 -5.38 1.91
N SER A 80 -14.13 -4.39 2.49
CA SER A 80 -13.04 -4.63 3.44
C SER A 80 -11.94 -5.56 2.90
N LEU A 81 -11.56 -5.38 1.62
CA LEU A 81 -10.50 -6.18 1.01
C LEU A 81 -9.15 -6.00 1.68
N ILE A 82 -8.94 -4.87 2.34
CA ILE A 82 -7.69 -4.58 3.02
C ILE A 82 -7.86 -4.77 4.52
N ASN A 83 -7.01 -5.60 5.10
CA ASN A 83 -7.08 -5.89 6.53
C ASN A 83 -6.49 -4.75 7.35
N LEU A 84 -7.31 -4.08 8.15
CA LEU A 84 -6.91 -2.95 8.99
C LEU A 84 -6.02 -3.36 10.17
N ASN A 85 -5.89 -4.65 10.44
CA ASN A 85 -5.03 -5.13 11.50
C ASN A 85 -3.56 -5.18 11.12
N TYR A 86 -3.22 -4.77 9.91
CA TYR A 86 -1.86 -4.74 9.41
C TYR A 86 -1.44 -3.34 9.03
N VAL A 87 -0.14 -3.11 9.08
CA VAL A 87 0.49 -1.89 8.58
C VAL A 87 1.19 -2.26 7.27
N TYR A 88 1.04 -1.41 6.25
CA TYR A 88 1.54 -1.71 4.91
C TYR A 88 2.58 -0.70 4.45
N VAL A 89 3.55 -1.17 3.67
CA VAL A 89 4.44 -0.32 2.89
C VAL A 89 4.38 -0.83 1.47
N ILE A 90 4.08 0.06 0.53
CA ILE A 90 3.97 -0.28 -0.89
C ILE A 90 5.04 0.48 -1.66
N PHE A 91 5.95 -0.27 -2.30
CA PHE A 91 6.96 0.31 -3.19
C PHE A 91 6.40 0.39 -4.59
N GLY A 92 6.27 1.60 -5.11
CA GLY A 92 5.85 1.81 -6.50
C GLY A 92 7.03 1.66 -7.44
N LYS A 93 6.81 0.98 -8.56
CA LYS A 93 7.80 0.81 -9.62
C LYS A 93 7.51 1.75 -10.78
N GLU A 94 8.50 1.96 -11.64
CA GLU A 94 8.38 2.90 -12.75
C GLU A 94 7.19 2.61 -13.67
N LYS A 95 6.86 1.34 -13.86
CA LYS A 95 5.76 0.94 -14.73
C LYS A 95 4.42 1.56 -14.35
N VAL A 96 4.22 1.87 -13.06
CA VAL A 96 3.00 2.53 -12.58
C VAL A 96 2.75 3.85 -13.31
N TYR A 97 3.81 4.56 -13.66
CA TYR A 97 3.70 5.86 -14.30
C TYR A 97 2.90 5.80 -15.60
N LYS A 98 3.11 4.75 -16.40
CA LYS A 98 2.45 4.58 -17.70
C LYS A 98 1.25 3.62 -17.66
N GLU A 99 1.05 2.90 -16.57
CA GLU A 99 -0.01 1.90 -16.50
C GLU A 99 -1.38 2.56 -16.40
N TYR A 100 -2.36 1.97 -17.06
CA TYR A 100 -3.73 2.43 -16.96
C TYR A 100 -4.30 2.18 -15.58
N HIS A 101 -5.15 3.09 -15.11
CA HIS A 101 -5.75 3.02 -13.79
C HIS A 101 -6.50 1.69 -13.56
N ASN A 102 -7.30 1.26 -14.53
CA ASN A 102 -8.06 0.02 -14.42
C ASN A 102 -7.16 -1.21 -14.27
N SER A 103 -6.08 -1.25 -15.02
CA SER A 103 -5.11 -2.33 -14.94
C SER A 103 -4.44 -2.37 -13.57
N LEU A 104 -4.03 -1.23 -13.05
CA LEU A 104 -3.44 -1.12 -11.72
C LEU A 104 -4.43 -1.54 -10.63
N PHE A 105 -5.67 -1.10 -10.77
CA PHE A 105 -6.73 -1.44 -9.83
C PHE A 105 -6.90 -2.96 -9.73
N GLU A 106 -6.97 -3.64 -10.88
CA GLU A 106 -7.12 -5.10 -10.90
C GLU A 106 -5.91 -5.81 -10.30
N LYS A 107 -4.71 -5.34 -10.60
CA LYS A 107 -3.47 -5.91 -10.03
C LYS A 107 -3.44 -5.77 -8.51
N MET A 108 -3.81 -4.60 -8.00
CA MET A 108 -3.85 -4.33 -6.57
C MET A 108 -4.91 -5.19 -5.88
N LYS A 109 -6.09 -5.27 -6.48
CA LYS A 109 -7.19 -6.08 -5.97
C LYS A 109 -6.80 -7.55 -5.87
N LYS A 110 -6.19 -8.10 -6.92
CA LYS A 110 -5.72 -9.49 -6.93
C LYS A 110 -4.67 -9.72 -5.86
N SER A 111 -3.76 -8.77 -5.68
CA SER A 111 -2.70 -8.89 -4.68
C SER A 111 -3.27 -8.95 -3.27
N PHE A 112 -4.22 -8.08 -2.93
CA PHE A 112 -4.83 -8.09 -1.61
C PHE A 112 -5.68 -9.33 -1.36
N LYS A 113 -6.40 -9.81 -2.37
CA LYS A 113 -7.15 -11.05 -2.27
C LYS A 113 -6.24 -12.23 -1.99
N ARG A 114 -5.11 -12.30 -2.69
CA ARG A 114 -4.13 -13.39 -2.52
C ARG A 114 -3.50 -13.36 -1.14
N ILE A 115 -3.16 -12.17 -0.64
CA ILE A 115 -2.55 -12.02 0.67
C ILE A 115 -3.46 -12.58 1.77
N ASP A 116 -4.72 -12.22 1.74
CA ASP A 116 -5.68 -12.66 2.76
C ASP A 116 -6.19 -14.08 2.50
N GLY A 117 -6.35 -14.44 1.24
CA GLY A 117 -6.77 -15.79 0.86
C GLY A 117 -5.78 -16.87 1.24
N ALA A 118 -4.48 -16.54 1.26
CA ALA A 118 -3.44 -17.50 1.62
C ALA A 118 -3.52 -17.97 3.06
N LYS A 119 -4.32 -17.32 3.88
CA LYS A 119 -4.50 -17.68 5.30
C LYS A 119 -5.64 -18.65 5.53
N LEU A 120 -6.41 -18.88 4.52
CA LEU A 120 -7.52 -19.81 4.58
C LEU A 120 -7.05 -21.20 4.17
#